data_3e73c647f35eec353f51b8abc0e0fa8b
#
_entry.id   3e73c647f35eec353f51b8abc0e0fa8b
#
_cell.length_a   1.000
_cell.length_b   1.000
_cell.length_c   1.000
_cell.angle_alpha   90.00
_cell.angle_beta   90.00
_cell.angle_gamma   90.00
#
_symmetry.space_group_name_H-M   'P 1'
#
loop_
_entity.id
_entity.type
_entity.pdbx_description
1 polymer ?
#
loop_
_entity_poly.entity_id
_entity_poly.type
_entity_poly.pdbx_seq_one_letter_code
_entity_poly.pdbx_strand_id
1 'polypeptide(L)'
;MTLEKTNLKIKERALALMESQSWKDALEKWEVWFRETPNANADANALHDRAICKFHLSDTISAIKDLDSAAELQPEYGYRFSSRAWMKQANGDTDGAISDYKIAIGLEPDDVVNQINLGILEESKGYKSQADKRFKIADGASKMTVDKTEDHDTKTIFSEMKSVYRSKESLKDWLKFILNGFTLKD
;
A
#
# COMPACT_ATOMS: atom_id res chain seq x y z
N MET A 1 23.07 22.45 -18.54
CA MET A 1 21.82 21.74 -18.14
C MET A 1 21.47 22.31 -16.79
N THR A 2 20.23 22.80 -16.57
CA THR A 2 19.85 23.39 -15.28
C THR A 2 19.72 22.29 -14.20
N LEU A 3 19.98 22.64 -12.93
CA LEU A 3 19.86 21.73 -11.78
C LEU A 3 18.49 21.03 -11.76
N GLU A 4 17.44 21.78 -12.03
CA GLU A 4 16.06 21.29 -12.10
C GLU A 4 15.87 20.19 -13.14
N LYS A 5 16.42 20.33 -14.35
CA LYS A 5 16.38 19.29 -15.39
C LYS A 5 17.17 18.04 -14.99
N THR A 6 18.24 18.22 -14.21
CA THR A 6 19.01 17.08 -13.70
C THR A 6 18.22 16.31 -12.65
N ASN A 7 17.60 17.02 -11.69
CA ASN A 7 16.78 16.39 -10.63
C ASN A 7 15.56 15.68 -11.21
N LEU A 8 14.89 16.24 -12.21
CA LEU A 8 13.79 15.59 -12.90
C LEU A 8 14.23 14.24 -13.51
N LYS A 9 15.36 14.20 -14.22
CA LYS A 9 15.90 12.97 -14.80
C LYS A 9 16.27 11.92 -13.74
N ILE A 10 16.75 12.32 -12.58
CA ILE A 10 17.04 11.40 -11.47
C ILE A 10 15.73 10.77 -10.96
N LYS A 11 14.69 11.58 -10.76
CA LYS A 11 13.35 11.11 -10.35
C LYS A 11 12.74 10.15 -11.37
N GLU A 12 12.74 10.50 -12.64
CA GLU A 12 12.27 9.63 -13.74
C GLU A 12 13.02 8.29 -13.75
N ARG A 13 14.34 8.32 -13.56
CA ARG A 13 15.15 7.10 -13.51
C ARG A 13 14.85 6.24 -12.29
N ALA A 14 14.60 6.84 -11.12
CA ALA A 14 14.18 6.12 -9.93
C ALA A 14 12.85 5.40 -10.16
N LEU A 15 11.86 6.08 -10.73
CA LEU A 15 10.55 5.50 -11.06
C LEU A 15 10.68 4.33 -12.05
N ALA A 16 11.44 4.48 -13.12
CA ALA A 16 11.68 3.40 -14.08
C ALA A 16 12.36 2.16 -13.45
N LEU A 17 13.24 2.39 -12.46
CA LEU A 17 13.86 1.30 -11.71
C LEU A 17 12.87 0.61 -10.75
N MET A 18 11.92 1.35 -10.18
CA MET A 18 10.83 0.77 -9.38
C MET A 18 9.91 -0.10 -10.25
N GLU A 19 9.54 0.36 -11.44
CA GLU A 19 8.74 -0.42 -12.40
C GLU A 19 9.43 -1.74 -12.78
N SER A 20 10.77 -1.73 -12.92
CA SER A 20 11.57 -2.95 -13.15
C SER A 20 11.90 -3.73 -11.89
N GLN A 21 11.34 -3.36 -10.73
CA GLN A 21 11.58 -3.97 -9.41
C GLN A 21 13.06 -3.98 -8.99
N SER A 22 13.86 -3.09 -9.54
CA SER A 22 15.27 -2.89 -9.19
C SER A 22 15.39 -2.00 -7.93
N TRP A 23 14.84 -2.49 -6.82
CA TRP A 23 14.60 -1.71 -5.59
C TRP A 23 15.85 -1.03 -5.02
N LYS A 24 17.01 -1.73 -5.05
CA LYS A 24 18.27 -1.18 -4.55
C LYS A 24 18.73 0.00 -5.40
N ASP A 25 18.72 -0.15 -6.72
CA ASP A 25 19.17 0.89 -7.63
C ASP A 25 18.19 2.07 -7.61
N ALA A 26 16.88 1.78 -7.47
CA ALA A 26 15.85 2.81 -7.31
C ALA A 26 16.08 3.62 -6.03
N LEU A 27 16.35 2.94 -4.89
CA LEU A 27 16.65 3.62 -3.62
C LEU A 27 17.88 4.51 -3.74
N GLU A 28 18.97 4.04 -4.37
CA GLU A 28 20.16 4.86 -4.61
C GLU A 28 19.83 6.14 -5.40
N LYS A 29 18.94 6.06 -6.41
CA LYS A 29 18.49 7.25 -7.16
C LYS A 29 17.64 8.17 -6.32
N TRP A 30 16.72 7.63 -5.49
CA TRP A 30 15.95 8.43 -4.55
C TRP A 30 16.84 9.14 -3.54
N GLU A 31 17.85 8.49 -2.96
CA GLU A 31 18.78 9.13 -2.00
C GLU A 31 19.58 10.28 -2.67
N VAL A 32 20.02 10.09 -3.92
CA VAL A 32 20.65 11.16 -4.69
C VAL A 32 19.65 12.30 -4.91
N TRP A 33 18.42 12.00 -5.32
CA TRP A 33 17.41 13.02 -5.58
C TRP A 33 17.07 13.83 -4.32
N PHE A 34 16.89 13.17 -3.18
CA PHE A 34 16.61 13.84 -1.90
C PHE A 34 17.76 14.73 -1.43
N ARG A 35 19.00 14.36 -1.72
CA ARG A 35 20.19 15.17 -1.39
C ARG A 35 20.34 16.38 -2.30
N GLU A 36 20.06 16.24 -3.59
CA GLU A 36 20.33 17.26 -4.60
C GLU A 36 19.14 18.21 -4.83
N THR A 37 17.93 17.85 -4.37
CA THR A 37 16.72 18.62 -4.62
C THR A 37 16.38 19.48 -3.42
N PRO A 38 16.32 20.81 -3.58
CA PRO A 38 15.86 21.71 -2.51
C PRO A 38 14.42 21.36 -2.12
N ASN A 39 14.15 21.32 -0.81
CA ASN A 39 12.82 20.99 -0.24
C ASN A 39 12.26 19.62 -0.67
N ALA A 40 13.11 18.65 -1.03
CA ALA A 40 12.69 17.32 -1.42
C ALA A 40 11.75 16.64 -0.39
N ASN A 41 11.96 16.91 0.91
CA ASN A 41 11.11 16.39 1.99
C ASN A 41 9.68 16.98 2.01
N ALA A 42 9.36 17.93 1.15
CA ALA A 42 8.01 18.45 0.95
C ALA A 42 7.29 17.74 -0.24
N ASP A 43 7.93 16.78 -0.92
CA ASP A 43 7.31 15.96 -1.97
C ASP A 43 6.79 14.65 -1.37
N ALA A 44 5.51 14.62 -1.02
CA ALA A 44 4.86 13.46 -0.42
C ALA A 44 4.87 12.22 -1.35
N ASN A 45 4.88 12.41 -2.68
CA ASN A 45 4.99 11.29 -3.62
C ASN A 45 6.40 10.71 -3.59
N ALA A 46 7.43 11.55 -3.61
CA ALA A 46 8.82 11.09 -3.53
C ALA A 46 9.12 10.35 -2.21
N LEU A 47 8.58 10.85 -1.08
CA LEU A 47 8.67 10.14 0.21
C LEU A 47 8.01 8.78 0.15
N HIS A 48 6.80 8.70 -0.43
CA HIS A 48 6.08 7.44 -0.59
C HIS A 48 6.86 6.45 -1.46
N ASP A 49 7.36 6.88 -2.61
CA ASP A 49 8.10 6.02 -3.54
C ASP A 49 9.40 5.51 -2.91
N ARG A 50 10.11 6.38 -2.16
CA ARG A 50 11.28 5.96 -1.39
C ARG A 50 10.92 4.96 -0.28
N ALA A 51 9.79 5.14 0.39
CA ALA A 51 9.30 4.20 1.39
C ALA A 51 9.04 2.81 0.78
N ILE A 52 8.44 2.74 -0.40
CA ILE A 52 8.25 1.47 -1.12
C ILE A 52 9.60 0.77 -1.38
N CYS A 53 10.60 1.51 -1.87
CA CYS A 53 11.94 0.94 -2.09
C CYS A 53 12.56 0.40 -0.79
N LYS A 54 12.50 1.18 0.31
CA LYS A 54 13.02 0.77 1.63
C LYS A 54 12.31 -0.48 2.14
N PHE A 55 10.98 -0.53 1.99
CA PHE A 55 10.19 -1.69 2.41
C PHE A 55 10.59 -2.97 1.68
N HIS A 56 10.75 -2.92 0.35
CA HIS A 56 11.21 -4.06 -0.44
C HIS A 56 12.63 -4.53 -0.09
N LEU A 57 13.44 -3.63 0.47
CA LEU A 57 14.77 -3.93 1.00
C LEU A 57 14.76 -4.33 2.48
N SER A 58 13.57 -4.58 3.05
CA SER A 58 13.36 -4.98 4.44
C SER A 58 13.69 -3.89 5.49
N ASP A 59 13.89 -2.64 5.07
CA ASP A 59 14.00 -1.48 5.97
C ASP A 59 12.62 -0.88 6.27
N THR A 60 11.77 -1.69 6.90
CA THR A 60 10.37 -1.33 7.19
C THR A 60 10.26 -0.13 8.12
N ILE A 61 11.19 0.02 9.08
CA ILE A 61 11.17 1.13 10.04
C ILE A 61 11.39 2.46 9.34
N SER A 62 12.39 2.55 8.46
CA SER A 62 12.66 3.78 7.71
C SER A 62 11.57 4.06 6.65
N ALA A 63 10.96 3.02 6.10
CA ALA A 63 9.82 3.14 5.20
C ALA A 63 8.59 3.78 5.91
N ILE A 64 8.27 3.32 7.12
CA ILE A 64 7.17 3.89 7.91
C ILE A 64 7.43 5.37 8.22
N LYS A 65 8.67 5.76 8.55
CA LYS A 65 9.03 7.18 8.78
C LYS A 65 8.83 8.07 7.55
N ASP A 66 9.18 7.58 6.37
CA ASP A 66 8.91 8.32 5.13
C ASP A 66 7.40 8.47 4.90
N LEU A 67 6.60 7.44 5.19
CA LEU A 67 5.14 7.50 5.10
C LEU A 67 4.49 8.35 6.20
N ASP A 68 5.09 8.45 7.39
CA ASP A 68 4.65 9.41 8.41
C ASP A 68 4.73 10.83 7.87
N SER A 69 5.88 11.19 7.30
CA SER A 69 6.08 12.51 6.68
C SER A 69 5.15 12.73 5.48
N ALA A 70 4.93 11.70 4.65
CA ALA A 70 4.02 11.80 3.50
C ALA A 70 2.56 12.01 3.92
N ALA A 71 2.11 11.34 4.99
CA ALA A 71 0.77 11.49 5.54
C ALA A 71 0.56 12.86 6.22
N GLU A 72 1.59 13.40 6.89
CA GLU A 72 1.56 14.76 7.43
C GLU A 72 1.42 15.83 6.33
N LEU A 73 2.09 15.64 5.19
CA LEU A 73 2.01 16.54 4.05
C LEU A 73 0.68 16.46 3.30
N GLN A 74 0.03 15.30 3.31
CA GLN A 74 -1.22 15.04 2.59
C GLN A 74 -2.23 14.31 3.48
N PRO A 75 -2.76 14.96 4.54
CA PRO A 75 -3.65 14.34 5.51
C PRO A 75 -5.02 13.94 4.95
N GLU A 76 -5.42 14.51 3.81
CA GLU A 76 -6.68 14.20 3.12
C GLU A 76 -6.55 13.07 2.09
N TYR A 77 -5.36 12.49 1.93
CA TYR A 77 -5.12 11.48 0.91
C TYR A 77 -5.04 10.08 1.53
N GLY A 78 -6.16 9.33 1.46
CA GLY A 78 -6.34 8.01 2.11
C GLY A 78 -5.27 7.01 1.77
N TYR A 79 -4.75 7.03 0.55
CA TYR A 79 -3.69 6.13 0.10
C TYR A 79 -2.39 6.20 0.94
N ARG A 80 -2.06 7.36 1.56
CA ARG A 80 -0.90 7.47 2.45
C ARG A 80 -1.07 6.62 3.71
N PHE A 81 -2.27 6.68 4.27
CA PHE A 81 -2.63 5.92 5.47
C PHE A 81 -2.74 4.42 5.19
N SER A 82 -3.35 4.01 4.08
CA SER A 82 -3.43 2.58 3.73
C SER A 82 -2.05 1.96 3.47
N SER A 83 -1.16 2.66 2.78
CA SER A 83 0.21 2.20 2.58
C SER A 83 0.99 2.09 3.90
N ARG A 84 0.83 3.07 4.81
CA ARG A 84 1.45 3.04 6.12
C ARG A 84 0.88 1.93 7.00
N ALA A 85 -0.45 1.72 6.96
CA ALA A 85 -1.11 0.63 7.66
C ALA A 85 -0.54 -0.73 7.24
N TRP A 86 -0.38 -0.94 5.94
CA TRP A 86 0.18 -2.16 5.41
C TRP A 86 1.62 -2.41 5.89
N MET A 87 2.47 -1.37 5.88
CA MET A 87 3.85 -1.49 6.37
C MET A 87 3.90 -1.69 7.90
N LYS A 88 3.02 -1.03 8.67
CA LYS A 88 2.89 -1.25 10.12
C LYS A 88 2.46 -2.69 10.43
N GLN A 89 1.48 -3.22 9.68
CA GLN A 89 1.07 -4.61 9.81
C GLN A 89 2.23 -5.58 9.54
N ALA A 90 3.00 -5.35 8.48
CA ALA A 90 4.18 -6.16 8.15
C ALA A 90 5.26 -6.08 9.25
N ASN A 91 5.36 -4.95 9.94
CA ASN A 91 6.26 -4.73 11.08
C ASN A 91 5.72 -5.28 12.42
N GLY A 92 4.50 -5.85 12.43
CA GLY A 92 3.87 -6.38 13.64
C GLY A 92 3.09 -5.35 14.47
N ASP A 93 3.04 -4.08 14.07
CA ASP A 93 2.24 -3.04 14.70
C ASP A 93 0.78 -3.11 14.21
N THR A 94 0.07 -4.12 14.68
CA THR A 94 -1.33 -4.37 14.32
C THR A 94 -2.26 -3.23 14.74
N ASP A 95 -2.05 -2.63 15.91
CA ASP A 95 -2.92 -1.57 16.43
C ASP A 95 -2.71 -0.26 15.65
N GLY A 96 -1.46 0.06 15.31
CA GLY A 96 -1.14 1.17 14.43
C GLY A 96 -1.71 0.98 13.01
N ALA A 97 -1.66 -0.24 12.48
CA ALA A 97 -2.25 -0.57 11.19
C ALA A 97 -3.79 -0.40 11.19
N ILE A 98 -4.48 -0.89 12.23
CA ILE A 98 -5.93 -0.71 12.41
C ILE A 98 -6.29 0.78 12.45
N SER A 99 -5.50 1.60 13.16
CA SER A 99 -5.72 3.04 13.25
C SER A 99 -5.63 3.70 11.87
N ASP A 100 -4.58 3.40 11.12
CA ASP A 100 -4.35 3.98 9.80
C ASP A 100 -5.40 3.53 8.77
N TYR A 101 -5.79 2.24 8.75
CA TYR A 101 -6.88 1.79 7.88
C TYR A 101 -8.22 2.46 8.21
N LYS A 102 -8.51 2.75 9.49
CA LYS A 102 -9.71 3.50 9.88
C LYS A 102 -9.69 4.93 9.32
N ILE A 103 -8.53 5.58 9.33
CA ILE A 103 -8.37 6.91 8.72
C ILE A 103 -8.59 6.82 7.19
N ALA A 104 -7.93 5.87 6.52
CA ALA A 104 -8.07 5.66 5.08
C ALA A 104 -9.53 5.43 4.67
N ILE A 105 -10.26 4.56 5.38
CA ILE A 105 -11.68 4.29 5.17
C ILE A 105 -12.56 5.52 5.49
N GLY A 106 -12.17 6.33 6.47
CA GLY A 106 -12.87 7.59 6.76
C GLY A 106 -12.79 8.58 5.60
N LEU A 107 -11.70 8.58 4.86
CA LEU A 107 -11.48 9.40 3.66
C LEU A 107 -12.10 8.76 2.40
N GLU A 108 -12.00 7.45 2.27
CA GLU A 108 -12.45 6.67 1.11
C GLU A 108 -13.29 5.46 1.59
N PRO A 109 -14.59 5.67 1.94
CA PRO A 109 -15.42 4.62 2.57
C PRO A 109 -15.66 3.38 1.68
N ASP A 110 -15.65 3.57 0.37
CA ASP A 110 -15.93 2.52 -0.62
C ASP A 110 -14.67 1.76 -1.08
N ASP A 111 -13.50 2.06 -0.49
CA ASP A 111 -12.27 1.31 -0.79
C ASP A 111 -12.37 -0.11 -0.25
N VAL A 112 -12.64 -1.04 -1.17
CA VAL A 112 -12.83 -2.48 -0.88
C VAL A 112 -11.60 -3.07 -0.22
N VAL A 113 -10.40 -2.71 -0.67
CA VAL A 113 -9.14 -3.26 -0.18
C VAL A 113 -8.91 -2.85 1.27
N ASN A 114 -9.11 -1.58 1.59
CA ASN A 114 -9.00 -1.08 2.96
C ASN A 114 -10.04 -1.69 3.89
N GLN A 115 -11.30 -1.87 3.44
CA GLN A 115 -12.34 -2.55 4.21
C GLN A 115 -11.95 -4.00 4.53
N ILE A 116 -11.44 -4.75 3.55
CA ILE A 116 -11.00 -6.13 3.74
C ILE A 116 -9.81 -6.20 4.70
N ASN A 117 -8.78 -5.39 4.48
CA ASN A 117 -7.58 -5.40 5.31
C ASN A 117 -7.90 -5.07 6.78
N LEU A 118 -8.74 -4.06 7.00
CA LEU A 118 -9.20 -3.75 8.35
C LEU A 118 -10.02 -4.90 8.96
N GLY A 119 -10.94 -5.50 8.19
CA GLY A 119 -11.75 -6.63 8.65
C GLY A 119 -10.89 -7.80 9.12
N ILE A 120 -9.83 -8.11 8.39
CA ILE A 120 -8.90 -9.18 8.76
C ILE A 120 -8.17 -8.87 10.06
N LEU A 121 -7.68 -7.64 10.23
CA LEU A 121 -7.00 -7.23 11.45
C LEU A 121 -7.98 -7.23 12.65
N GLU A 122 -9.21 -6.76 12.46
CA GLU A 122 -10.26 -6.79 13.48
C GLU A 122 -10.62 -8.24 13.86
N GLU A 123 -10.72 -9.16 12.88
CA GLU A 123 -10.96 -10.58 13.14
C GLU A 123 -9.80 -11.22 13.93
N SER A 124 -8.55 -10.93 13.57
CA SER A 124 -7.36 -11.45 14.27
C SER A 124 -7.28 -10.99 15.73
N LYS A 125 -7.87 -9.83 16.05
CA LYS A 125 -8.01 -9.30 17.41
C LYS A 125 -9.27 -9.81 18.14
N GLY A 126 -10.09 -10.65 17.49
CA GLY A 126 -11.34 -11.17 18.06
C GLY A 126 -12.54 -10.24 17.91
N TYR A 127 -12.43 -9.14 17.18
CA TYR A 127 -13.52 -8.18 16.93
C TYR A 127 -14.43 -8.64 15.79
N LYS A 128 -14.96 -9.87 15.89
CA LYS A 128 -15.72 -10.54 14.83
C LYS A 128 -16.88 -9.72 14.27
N SER A 129 -17.65 -9.05 15.13
CA SER A 129 -18.80 -8.24 14.68
C SER A 129 -18.38 -7.05 13.82
N GLN A 130 -17.22 -6.42 14.10
CA GLN A 130 -16.67 -5.36 13.29
C GLN A 130 -16.16 -5.91 11.96
N ALA A 131 -15.39 -6.99 11.99
CA ALA A 131 -14.88 -7.68 10.81
C ALA A 131 -16.01 -8.06 9.84
N ASP A 132 -17.10 -8.69 10.35
CA ASP A 132 -18.27 -9.04 9.54
C ASP A 132 -18.92 -7.83 8.85
N LYS A 133 -18.96 -6.67 9.53
CA LYS A 133 -19.46 -5.43 8.93
C LYS A 133 -18.56 -4.96 7.79
N ARG A 134 -17.22 -5.01 7.98
CA ARG A 134 -16.25 -4.63 6.94
C ARG A 134 -16.39 -5.50 5.70
N PHE A 135 -16.46 -6.81 5.87
CA PHE A 135 -16.62 -7.74 4.76
C PHE A 135 -17.94 -7.54 4.01
N LYS A 136 -19.04 -7.23 4.72
CA LYS A 136 -20.33 -6.90 4.07
C LYS A 136 -20.26 -5.61 3.24
N ILE A 137 -19.58 -4.57 3.74
CA ILE A 137 -19.37 -3.33 2.98
C ILE A 137 -18.55 -3.61 1.72
N ALA A 138 -17.44 -4.32 1.86
CA ALA A 138 -16.59 -4.72 0.73
C ALA A 138 -17.37 -5.53 -0.32
N ASP A 139 -18.18 -6.48 0.11
CA ASP A 139 -19.03 -7.32 -0.75
C ASP A 139 -20.07 -6.47 -1.52
N GLY A 140 -20.67 -5.50 -0.83
CA GLY A 140 -21.64 -4.56 -1.44
C GLY A 140 -20.98 -3.65 -2.48
N ALA A 141 -19.85 -3.04 -2.15
CA ALA A 141 -19.09 -2.16 -3.05
C ALA A 141 -18.57 -2.92 -4.29
N SER A 142 -18.07 -4.15 -4.11
CA SER A 142 -17.65 -5.02 -5.22
C SER A 142 -18.79 -5.33 -6.19
N LYS A 143 -20.00 -5.59 -5.70
CA LYS A 143 -21.16 -5.86 -6.56
C LYS A 143 -21.58 -4.63 -7.37
N MET A 144 -21.49 -3.42 -6.80
CA MET A 144 -21.80 -2.17 -7.50
C MET A 144 -20.81 -1.85 -8.63
N THR A 145 -19.53 -2.28 -8.48
CA THR A 145 -18.52 -2.11 -9.53
C THR A 145 -18.68 -3.13 -10.65
N VAL A 146 -19.05 -4.36 -10.32
CA VAL A 146 -19.29 -5.45 -11.31
C VAL A 146 -20.51 -5.18 -12.20
N ASP A 147 -21.59 -4.60 -11.67
CA ASP A 147 -22.74 -4.18 -12.47
C ASP A 147 -22.40 -3.09 -13.53
N LYS A 148 -21.27 -2.40 -13.37
CA LYS A 148 -20.76 -1.40 -14.33
C LYS A 148 -19.77 -1.94 -15.36
N THR A 149 -19.21 -3.11 -15.10
CA THR A 149 -18.28 -3.79 -16.00
C THR A 149 -18.72 -5.26 -16.07
N GLU A 150 -19.18 -5.73 -17.23
CA GLU A 150 -19.63 -7.12 -17.48
C GLU A 150 -18.45 -8.14 -17.37
N ASP A 151 -17.59 -8.03 -16.34
CA ASP A 151 -16.43 -8.90 -16.22
C ASP A 151 -16.58 -9.90 -15.07
N HIS A 152 -16.45 -11.18 -15.44
CA HIS A 152 -16.73 -12.38 -14.61
C HIS A 152 -15.66 -12.66 -13.54
N ASP A 153 -14.52 -11.94 -13.55
CA ASP A 153 -13.33 -12.28 -12.74
C ASP A 153 -13.34 -11.80 -11.28
N THR A 154 -14.15 -10.76 -10.96
CA THR A 154 -14.13 -10.17 -9.60
C THR A 154 -14.71 -11.05 -8.51
N LYS A 155 -15.67 -11.95 -8.82
CA LYS A 155 -16.21 -12.93 -7.85
C LYS A 155 -15.16 -13.96 -7.43
N THR A 156 -14.30 -14.33 -8.35
CA THR A 156 -13.22 -15.30 -8.13
C THR A 156 -12.16 -14.71 -7.21
N ILE A 157 -11.73 -13.46 -7.45
CA ILE A 157 -10.73 -12.74 -6.65
C ILE A 157 -11.17 -12.61 -5.18
N PHE A 158 -12.45 -12.25 -4.93
CA PHE A 158 -12.94 -12.08 -3.57
C PHE A 158 -13.07 -13.41 -2.80
N SER A 159 -13.51 -14.47 -3.46
CA SER A 159 -13.60 -15.81 -2.85
C SER A 159 -12.22 -16.40 -2.59
N GLU A 160 -11.26 -16.15 -3.47
CA GLU A 160 -9.87 -16.57 -3.31
C GLU A 160 -9.18 -15.76 -2.21
N MET A 161 -9.34 -14.44 -2.14
CA MET A 161 -8.85 -13.62 -1.03
C MET A 161 -9.33 -14.14 0.32
N LYS A 162 -10.61 -14.50 0.45
CA LYS A 162 -11.17 -15.04 1.70
C LYS A 162 -10.61 -16.43 2.05
N SER A 163 -10.25 -17.26 1.05
CA SER A 163 -9.63 -18.57 1.25
C SER A 163 -8.17 -18.45 1.65
N VAL A 164 -7.46 -17.48 1.10
CA VAL A 164 -6.03 -17.19 1.32
C VAL A 164 -5.75 -16.80 2.77
N TYR A 165 -6.68 -16.11 3.44
CA TYR A 165 -6.51 -15.69 4.83
C TYR A 165 -6.71 -16.77 5.90
N ARG A 166 -7.08 -17.99 5.51
CA ARG A 166 -7.29 -19.11 6.47
C ARG A 166 -6.01 -19.80 6.92
N SER A 167 -4.86 -19.54 6.29
CA SER A 167 -3.57 -20.12 6.70
C SER A 167 -2.42 -19.11 6.62
N LYS A 168 -1.41 -19.28 7.49
CA LYS A 168 -0.17 -18.43 7.46
C LYS A 168 0.61 -18.58 6.15
N GLU A 169 0.51 -19.69 5.45
CA GLU A 169 1.16 -19.95 4.17
C GLU A 169 0.47 -19.19 3.05
N SER A 170 -0.85 -19.23 3.01
CA SER A 170 -1.65 -18.47 2.06
C SER A 170 -1.43 -16.95 2.16
N LEU A 171 -1.19 -16.43 3.37
CA LEU A 171 -0.85 -15.01 3.56
C LEU A 171 0.49 -14.64 2.89
N LYS A 172 1.49 -15.52 2.96
CA LYS A 172 2.79 -15.30 2.27
C LYS A 172 2.63 -15.30 0.75
N ASP A 173 1.79 -16.18 0.21
CA ASP A 173 1.56 -16.30 -1.22
C ASP A 173 0.73 -15.12 -1.74
N TRP A 174 -0.24 -14.64 -0.96
CA TRP A 174 -0.98 -13.42 -1.26
C TRP A 174 -0.10 -12.16 -1.21
N LEU A 175 0.78 -12.06 -0.22
CA LEU A 175 1.80 -10.99 -0.18
C LEU A 175 2.69 -11.03 -1.43
N LYS A 176 3.11 -12.21 -1.89
CA LYS A 176 3.85 -12.35 -3.15
C LYS A 176 3.02 -11.93 -4.36
N PHE A 177 1.73 -12.26 -4.41
CA PHE A 177 0.82 -11.87 -5.48
C PHE A 177 0.68 -10.35 -5.58
N ILE A 178 0.48 -9.64 -4.46
CA ILE A 178 0.45 -8.18 -4.43
C ILE A 178 1.81 -7.59 -4.79
N LEU A 179 2.90 -8.13 -4.27
CA LEU A 179 4.28 -7.71 -4.56
C LEU A 179 4.65 -7.90 -6.03
N ASN A 180 4.01 -8.84 -6.73
CA ASN A 180 4.19 -9.10 -8.16
C ASN A 180 3.23 -8.29 -9.06
N GLY A 181 2.58 -7.23 -8.52
CA GLY A 181 1.71 -6.37 -9.32
C GLY A 181 0.47 -7.08 -9.87
N PHE A 182 -0.18 -7.94 -9.06
CA PHE A 182 -1.37 -8.72 -9.41
C PHE A 182 -1.18 -9.74 -10.55
N THR A 183 0.04 -10.11 -10.88
CA THR A 183 0.31 -11.16 -11.88
C THR A 183 0.63 -12.49 -11.19
N LEU A 184 -0.19 -13.52 -11.44
CA LEU A 184 0.18 -14.90 -11.17
C LEU A 184 1.28 -15.27 -12.17
N LYS A 185 2.51 -15.46 -11.69
CA LYS A 185 3.54 -16.18 -12.47
C LYS A 185 3.48 -17.64 -12.00
N ASP A 186 3.22 -18.53 -12.99
CA ASP A 186 3.36 -19.97 -12.88
C ASP A 186 4.75 -20.40 -12.37
#